data_93b6ba5508f0ec1fe98030b8a69a8c00
#
_entry.id   93b6ba5508f0ec1fe98030b8a69a8c00
#
_cell.length_a   1.000
_cell.length_b   1.000
_cell.length_c   1.000
_cell.angle_alpha   90.00
_cell.angle_beta   90.00
_cell.angle_gamma   90.00
#
_symmetry.space_group_name_H-M   'P 1'
#
loop_
_entity.id
_entity.type
_entity.pdbx_description
1 polymer ?
#
loop_
_entity_poly.entity_id
_entity_poly.type
_entity_poly.pdbx_seq_one_letter_code
_entity_poly.pdbx_strand_id
1 'polypeptide(L)'
;MYWKSIHFQSLHIHIIVTSSIAGTKSVPGNAVYSGTKHFVRALIDSFRSESVMEDTNIRTTIIYPGAIKTELLNTIAPSETKSMGEEFYENVGLEPDAIANAVVYAISQPDNIDVSDIIVRPSKEN
;
A
#
# COMPACT_ATOMS: atom_id res chain seq x y z
N MET A 1 -14.33 -11.27 19.06
CA MET A 1 -13.68 -10.10 18.48
C MET A 1 -14.18 -8.82 19.17
N TYR A 2 -13.33 -7.96 19.65
CA TYR A 2 -13.65 -6.84 20.55
C TYR A 2 -14.27 -5.59 19.89
N TRP A 3 -14.68 -5.65 18.65
CA TRP A 3 -15.24 -4.51 17.91
C TRP A 3 -16.76 -4.32 18.04
N LYS A 4 -17.46 -5.20 18.77
CA LYS A 4 -18.95 -5.17 18.90
C LYS A 4 -19.53 -3.99 19.68
N SER A 5 -18.70 -3.14 20.29
CA SER A 5 -19.21 -2.05 21.16
C SER A 5 -19.21 -0.66 20.53
N ILE A 6 -18.78 -0.53 19.29
CA ILE A 6 -18.81 0.76 18.60
C ILE A 6 -19.85 0.68 17.48
N HIS A 7 -20.91 1.49 17.61
CA HIS A 7 -21.91 1.64 16.54
C HIS A 7 -21.27 2.39 15.36
N PHE A 8 -20.63 1.66 14.45
CA PHE A 8 -20.01 2.21 13.24
C PHE A 8 -21.03 2.56 12.14
N GLN A 9 -22.32 2.30 12.34
CA GLN A 9 -23.37 2.47 11.31
C GLN A 9 -23.55 3.89 10.78
N SER A 10 -22.95 4.90 11.44
CA SER A 10 -22.99 6.30 10.98
C SER A 10 -21.60 6.87 10.62
N LEU A 11 -20.54 6.10 10.72
CA LEU A 11 -19.19 6.55 10.43
C LEU A 11 -18.72 6.03 9.08
N HIS A 12 -18.40 6.94 8.17
CA HIS A 12 -17.78 6.60 6.90
C HIS A 12 -16.26 6.43 7.11
N ILE A 13 -15.85 5.22 7.48
CA ILE A 13 -14.44 4.90 7.73
C ILE A 13 -13.82 4.34 6.46
N HIS A 14 -12.65 4.85 6.10
CA HIS A 14 -11.82 4.33 5.03
C HIS A 14 -10.40 4.11 5.56
N ILE A 15 -9.96 2.86 5.59
CA ILE A 15 -8.60 2.49 5.98
C ILE A 15 -7.75 2.39 4.73
N ILE A 16 -6.71 3.22 4.64
CA ILE A 16 -5.76 3.20 3.54
C ILE A 16 -4.40 2.76 4.05
N VAL A 17 -3.83 1.75 3.42
CA VAL A 17 -2.53 1.20 3.79
C VAL A 17 -1.57 1.29 2.62
N THR A 18 -0.42 1.90 2.85
CA THR A 18 0.67 1.90 1.87
C THR A 18 1.56 0.68 2.08
N SER A 19 1.55 -0.22 1.09
CA SER A 19 2.40 -1.39 1.03
C SER A 19 3.58 -1.17 0.06
N SER A 20 3.78 -2.06 -0.88
CA SER A 20 4.78 -2.01 -1.97
C SER A 20 4.39 -3.00 -3.06
N ILE A 21 4.88 -2.83 -4.26
CA ILE A 21 4.80 -3.87 -5.30
C ILE A 21 5.44 -5.19 -4.82
N ALA A 22 6.39 -5.14 -3.87
CA ALA A 22 6.94 -6.32 -3.21
C ALA A 22 5.91 -7.12 -2.38
N GLY A 23 4.73 -6.57 -2.11
CA GLY A 23 3.58 -7.26 -1.53
C GLY A 23 2.71 -7.99 -2.56
N THR A 24 3.00 -7.85 -3.85
CA THR A 24 2.29 -8.52 -4.95
C THR A 24 3.15 -9.57 -5.66
N LYS A 25 4.46 -9.36 -5.66
CA LYS A 25 5.45 -10.29 -6.24
C LYS A 25 6.72 -10.26 -5.41
N SER A 26 7.42 -11.39 -5.33
CA SER A 26 8.73 -11.47 -4.68
C SER A 26 9.84 -11.19 -5.67
N VAL A 27 10.92 -10.57 -5.19
CA VAL A 27 12.11 -10.24 -5.96
C VAL A 27 13.30 -10.96 -5.30
N PRO A 28 14.23 -11.55 -6.08
CA PRO A 28 15.45 -12.14 -5.52
C PRO A 28 16.21 -11.16 -4.62
N GLY A 29 16.70 -11.63 -3.48
CA GLY A 29 17.39 -10.81 -2.47
C GLY A 29 16.49 -10.06 -1.49
N ASN A 30 15.17 -9.96 -1.75
CA ASN A 30 14.23 -9.21 -0.93
C ASN A 30 13.19 -10.09 -0.20
N ALA A 31 13.53 -11.34 0.11
CA ALA A 31 12.56 -12.31 0.65
C ALA A 31 11.89 -11.82 1.94
N VAL A 32 12.66 -11.32 2.91
CA VAL A 32 12.13 -10.83 4.18
C VAL A 32 11.23 -9.61 3.96
N TYR A 33 11.69 -8.62 3.20
CA TYR A 33 10.90 -7.44 2.88
C TYR A 33 9.61 -7.80 2.15
N SER A 34 9.70 -8.63 1.10
CA SER A 34 8.52 -9.11 0.37
C SER A 34 7.56 -9.88 1.30
N GLY A 35 8.09 -10.70 2.20
CA GLY A 35 7.29 -11.41 3.19
C GLY A 35 6.50 -10.47 4.10
N THR A 36 7.12 -9.40 4.61
CA THR A 36 6.43 -8.39 5.42
C THR A 36 5.32 -7.68 4.65
N LYS A 37 5.54 -7.39 3.37
CA LYS A 37 4.55 -6.71 2.52
C LYS A 37 3.41 -7.63 2.07
N HIS A 38 3.66 -8.92 1.86
CA HIS A 38 2.62 -9.93 1.67
C HIS A 38 1.78 -10.14 2.94
N PHE A 39 2.42 -10.09 4.12
CA PHE A 39 1.69 -10.12 5.39
C PHE A 39 0.67 -8.98 5.50
N VAL A 40 1.08 -7.75 5.15
CA VAL A 40 0.17 -6.59 5.15
C VAL A 40 -1.02 -6.83 4.23
N ARG A 41 -0.80 -7.39 3.03
CA ARG A 41 -1.88 -7.74 2.11
C ARG A 41 -2.84 -8.74 2.73
N ALA A 42 -2.33 -9.86 3.26
CA ALA A 42 -3.16 -10.90 3.88
C ALA A 42 -3.96 -10.34 5.07
N LEU A 43 -3.35 -9.47 5.87
CA LEU A 43 -4.02 -8.81 6.99
C LEU A 43 -5.21 -7.97 6.55
N ILE A 44 -5.03 -7.13 5.54
CA ILE A 44 -6.10 -6.25 5.05
C ILE A 44 -7.18 -7.04 4.29
N ASP A 45 -6.84 -8.07 3.54
CA ASP A 45 -7.82 -8.94 2.88
C ASP A 45 -8.71 -9.66 3.90
N SER A 46 -8.12 -10.15 5.01
CA SER A 46 -8.86 -10.75 6.12
C SER A 46 -9.77 -9.72 6.79
N PHE A 47 -9.24 -8.55 7.11
CA PHE A 47 -10.01 -7.46 7.71
C PHE A 47 -11.20 -7.02 6.83
N ARG A 48 -10.99 -6.89 5.53
CA ARG A 48 -12.05 -6.58 4.55
C ARG A 48 -13.17 -7.60 4.59
N SER A 49 -12.81 -8.89 4.59
CA SER A 49 -13.80 -9.98 4.68
C SER A 49 -14.58 -9.95 5.99
N GLU A 50 -13.89 -9.72 7.10
CA GLU A 50 -14.52 -9.59 8.43
C GLU A 50 -15.45 -8.37 8.49
N SER A 51 -15.06 -7.24 7.90
CA SER A 51 -15.89 -6.02 7.84
C SER A 51 -17.19 -6.26 7.09
N VAL A 52 -17.15 -7.03 6.00
CA VAL A 52 -18.37 -7.42 5.27
C VAL A 52 -19.25 -8.35 6.11
N MET A 53 -18.67 -9.33 6.80
CA MET A 53 -19.41 -10.27 7.66
C MET A 53 -20.08 -9.57 8.84
N GLU A 54 -19.48 -8.51 9.38
CA GLU A 54 -19.99 -7.73 10.52
C GLU A 54 -20.85 -6.52 10.08
N ASP A 55 -21.09 -6.35 8.78
CA ASP A 55 -21.92 -5.26 8.21
C ASP A 55 -21.47 -3.85 8.66
N THR A 56 -20.14 -3.63 8.68
CA THR A 56 -19.58 -2.39 9.24
C THR A 56 -19.47 -1.26 8.20
N ASN A 57 -19.57 -1.56 6.91
CA ASN A 57 -19.35 -0.62 5.80
C ASN A 57 -17.98 0.08 5.80
N ILE A 58 -16.97 -0.52 6.45
CA ILE A 58 -15.62 0.02 6.44
C ILE A 58 -14.97 -0.30 5.10
N ARG A 59 -14.54 0.74 4.39
CA ARG A 59 -13.78 0.60 3.13
C ARG A 59 -12.30 0.41 3.42
N THR A 60 -11.62 -0.32 2.56
CA THR A 60 -10.18 -0.57 2.70
C THR A 60 -9.47 -0.45 1.36
N THR A 61 -8.37 0.27 1.33
CA THR A 61 -7.52 0.39 0.13
C THR A 61 -6.08 0.04 0.48
N ILE A 62 -5.46 -0.83 -0.31
CA ILE A 62 -4.01 -1.04 -0.26
C ILE A 62 -3.40 -0.37 -1.48
N ILE A 63 -2.44 0.51 -1.26
CA ILE A 63 -1.64 1.10 -2.31
C ILE A 63 -0.30 0.37 -2.37
N TYR A 64 0.09 -0.06 -3.56
CA TYR A 64 1.34 -0.76 -3.83
C TYR A 64 2.25 0.12 -4.69
N PRO A 65 3.07 0.99 -4.06
CA PRO A 65 4.04 1.78 -4.80
C PRO A 65 5.15 0.92 -5.40
N GLY A 66 5.58 1.27 -6.62
CA GLY A 66 6.86 0.88 -7.15
C GLY A 66 7.98 1.81 -6.67
N ALA A 67 8.90 2.17 -7.54
CA ALA A 67 9.99 3.10 -7.22
C ALA A 67 9.44 4.52 -7.01
N ILE A 68 9.55 5.03 -5.79
CA ILE A 68 9.17 6.40 -5.40
C ILE A 68 10.39 7.09 -4.81
N LYS A 69 10.64 8.32 -5.20
CA LYS A 69 11.73 9.15 -4.66
C LYS A 69 11.44 9.49 -3.20
N THR A 70 12.05 8.76 -2.29
CA THR A 70 11.92 8.94 -0.84
C THR A 70 13.24 8.68 -0.16
N GLU A 71 13.38 9.12 1.09
CA GLU A 71 14.56 8.85 1.90
C GLU A 71 14.66 7.41 2.42
N LEU A 72 13.76 6.52 2.03
CA LEU A 72 13.72 5.13 2.50
C LEU A 72 15.05 4.41 2.22
N LEU A 73 15.65 4.62 1.04
CA LEU A 73 16.95 4.01 0.70
C LEU A 73 18.06 4.43 1.65
N ASN A 74 17.99 5.65 2.19
CA ASN A 74 18.98 6.16 3.15
C ASN A 74 18.97 5.39 4.47
N THR A 75 17.87 4.71 4.78
CA THR A 75 17.68 4.00 6.06
C THR A 75 17.89 2.50 5.96
N ILE A 76 17.79 1.89 4.78
CA ILE A 76 17.76 0.43 4.63
C ILE A 76 18.92 -0.17 3.84
N ALA A 77 19.64 0.61 3.03
CA ALA A 77 20.67 0.08 2.14
C ALA A 77 22.08 0.20 2.73
N PRO A 78 22.92 -0.88 2.70
CA PRO A 78 24.35 -0.77 2.89
C PRO A 78 24.98 0.14 1.84
N SER A 79 26.09 0.82 2.19
CA SER A 79 26.71 1.87 1.36
C SER A 79 27.05 1.49 -0.09
N GLU A 80 27.40 0.23 -0.34
CA GLU A 80 27.77 -0.25 -1.69
C GLU A 80 26.56 -0.53 -2.60
N THR A 81 25.45 -0.96 -2.03
CA THR A 81 24.18 -1.19 -2.76
C THR A 81 23.40 0.12 -2.97
N LYS A 82 23.73 1.12 -2.16
CA LYS A 82 23.06 2.42 -2.12
C LYS A 82 23.21 3.19 -3.42
N SER A 83 24.43 3.24 -4.01
CA SER A 83 24.70 4.04 -5.21
C SER A 83 23.94 3.56 -6.46
N MET A 84 23.83 2.25 -6.67
CA MET A 84 23.06 1.71 -7.82
C MET A 84 21.56 1.87 -7.64
N GLY A 85 21.07 1.72 -6.41
CA GLY A 85 19.67 1.95 -6.07
C GLY A 85 19.30 3.42 -6.22
N GLU A 86 20.11 4.34 -5.71
CA GLU A 86 19.88 5.79 -5.80
C GLU A 86 19.79 6.26 -7.24
N GLU A 87 20.71 5.85 -8.12
CA GLU A 87 20.65 6.20 -9.55
C GLU A 87 19.36 5.72 -10.22
N PHE A 88 18.91 4.49 -9.91
CA PHE A 88 17.67 3.97 -10.44
C PHE A 88 16.46 4.80 -9.95
N TYR A 89 16.38 5.09 -8.65
CA TYR A 89 15.27 5.85 -8.09
C TYR A 89 15.27 7.31 -8.58
N GLU A 90 16.44 7.93 -8.75
CA GLU A 90 16.53 9.28 -9.30
C GLU A 90 16.09 9.35 -10.78
N ASN A 91 16.45 8.34 -11.57
CA ASN A 91 16.15 8.33 -13.00
C ASN A 91 14.75 7.83 -13.35
N VAL A 92 14.18 6.94 -12.53
CA VAL A 92 12.94 6.22 -12.85
C VAL A 92 11.85 6.50 -11.83
N GLY A 93 12.21 6.78 -10.57
CA GLY A 93 11.27 6.95 -9.47
C GLY A 93 10.25 8.06 -9.68
N LEU A 94 9.03 7.81 -9.24
CA LEU A 94 7.96 8.82 -9.22
C LEU A 94 8.12 9.75 -8.02
N GLU A 95 7.61 10.96 -8.17
CA GLU A 95 7.45 11.87 -7.03
C GLU A 95 6.36 11.34 -6.08
N PRO A 96 6.45 11.60 -4.77
CA PRO A 96 5.46 11.16 -3.77
C PRO A 96 4.01 11.57 -4.09
N ASP A 97 3.82 12.66 -4.81
CA ASP A 97 2.51 13.15 -5.24
C ASP A 97 1.72 12.11 -6.06
N ALA A 98 2.40 11.21 -6.78
CA ALA A 98 1.74 10.13 -7.50
C ALA A 98 0.96 9.20 -6.55
N ILE A 99 1.50 8.96 -5.35
CA ILE A 99 0.84 8.15 -4.32
C ILE A 99 -0.26 8.96 -3.63
N ALA A 100 -0.02 10.23 -3.36
CA ALA A 100 -1.04 11.12 -2.79
C ALA A 100 -2.28 11.20 -3.71
N ASN A 101 -2.08 11.30 -5.02
CA ASN A 101 -3.18 11.30 -6.00
C ASN A 101 -3.96 9.98 -5.99
N ALA A 102 -3.30 8.83 -5.80
CA ALA A 102 -3.97 7.55 -5.66
C ALA A 102 -4.84 7.49 -4.38
N VAL A 103 -4.35 8.05 -3.27
CA VAL A 103 -5.13 8.21 -2.03
C VAL A 103 -6.36 9.07 -2.29
N VAL A 104 -6.18 10.24 -2.89
CA VAL A 104 -7.30 11.16 -3.22
C VAL A 104 -8.33 10.47 -4.09
N TYR A 105 -7.89 9.71 -5.12
CA TYR A 105 -8.79 8.93 -5.95
C TYR A 105 -9.62 7.94 -5.12
N ALA A 106 -8.99 7.16 -4.26
CA ALA A 106 -9.68 6.16 -3.45
C ALA A 106 -10.73 6.78 -2.50
N ILE A 107 -10.35 7.85 -1.79
CA ILE A 107 -11.26 8.49 -0.82
C ILE A 107 -12.39 9.26 -1.46
N SER A 108 -12.23 9.73 -2.70
CA SER A 108 -13.23 10.51 -3.43
C SER A 108 -14.35 9.65 -4.02
N GLN A 109 -14.23 8.32 -3.97
CA GLN A 109 -15.27 7.44 -4.48
C GLN A 109 -16.51 7.44 -3.55
N PRO A 110 -17.71 7.22 -4.09
CA PRO A 110 -18.93 7.04 -3.31
C PRO A 110 -18.77 5.95 -2.22
N ASP A 111 -19.53 6.08 -1.14
CA ASP A 111 -19.40 5.21 0.04
C ASP A 111 -19.68 3.73 -0.23
N ASN A 112 -20.42 3.42 -1.28
CA ASN A 112 -20.71 2.05 -1.71
C ASN A 112 -19.65 1.46 -2.65
N ILE A 113 -18.55 2.18 -2.89
CA ILE A 113 -17.44 1.73 -3.75
C ILE A 113 -16.21 1.54 -2.91
N ASP A 114 -15.68 0.32 -2.86
CA ASP A 114 -14.41 -0.02 -2.25
C ASP A 114 -13.34 -0.20 -3.34
N VAL A 115 -12.40 0.74 -3.41
CA VAL A 115 -11.22 0.63 -4.28
C VAL A 115 -10.19 -0.19 -3.53
N SER A 116 -10.19 -1.49 -3.74
CA SER A 116 -9.48 -2.44 -2.89
C SER A 116 -7.96 -2.38 -3.01
N ASP A 117 -7.45 -2.31 -4.25
CA ASP A 117 -6.02 -2.35 -4.54
C ASP A 117 -5.66 -1.34 -5.63
N ILE A 118 -4.59 -0.56 -5.39
CA ILE A 118 -4.04 0.37 -6.39
C ILE A 118 -2.54 0.12 -6.53
N ILE A 119 -2.10 -0.25 -7.72
CA ILE A 119 -0.68 -0.37 -8.04
C ILE A 119 -0.24 0.88 -8.78
N VAL A 120 0.74 1.60 -8.22
CA VAL A 120 1.30 2.82 -8.81
C VAL A 120 2.81 2.64 -8.96
N ARG A 121 3.27 2.58 -10.19
CA ARG A 121 4.70 2.40 -10.48
C ARG A 121 5.12 3.19 -11.72
N PRO A 122 6.42 3.52 -11.83
CA PRO A 122 6.95 4.09 -13.06
C PRO A 122 6.64 3.19 -14.28
N SER A 123 6.31 3.80 -15.40
CA SER A 123 6.07 3.06 -16.65
C SER A 123 7.32 2.31 -17.17
N LYS A 124 8.50 2.71 -16.69
CA LYS A 124 9.79 2.10 -17.01
C LYS A 124 10.25 1.05 -15.99
N GLU A 125 9.47 0.78 -14.96
CA GLU A 125 9.73 -0.25 -13.96
C GLU A 125 9.01 -1.55 -14.33
N ASN A 126 9.75 -2.67 -14.40
CA ASN A 126 9.19 -4.01 -14.69
C ASN A 126 8.97 -4.84 -13.43
#